data_1988b5d5b27168cb357f23eab64e886d
#
_entry.id   1988b5d5b27168cb357f23eab64e886d
#
_cell.length_a   1.000
_cell.length_b   1.000
_cell.length_c   1.000
_cell.angle_alpha   90.00
_cell.angle_beta   90.00
_cell.angle_gamma   90.00
#
_symmetry.space_group_name_H-M   'P 1'
#
loop_
_entity.id
_entity.type
_entity.pdbx_description
1 polymer ?
#
loop_
_entity_poly.entity_id
_entity_poly.type
_entity_poly.pdbx_seq_one_letter_code
_entity_poly.pdbx_strand_id
1 'polypeptide(L)'
;MLYDLRHSDLRVRWLVTLLLATLGASYLFGAWMVGLYAGFSTQKVAQTYSAAGEASMTMQMPPETTMVTERPVSMAEMGEEQHHVDLDLLVQDTHVHMPMYAVIAACLGLIALGLAIPRWASLSLIALLFAAPWLDFAGMWLTKLASPRFAIVTLAGGWAMAVGYVIVAALATYQMWWRKP
;
A
#
# COMPACT_ATOMS: atom_id res chain seq x y z
N MET A 1 -7.93 8.22 -28.38
CA MET A 1 -8.62 7.61 -27.22
C MET A 1 -9.10 6.25 -27.64
N LEU A 2 -8.85 5.20 -26.85
CA LEU A 2 -9.33 3.85 -27.13
C LEU A 2 -10.85 3.75 -26.93
N TYR A 3 -11.40 4.48 -25.97
CA TYR A 3 -12.82 4.64 -25.65
C TYR A 3 -13.02 5.89 -24.79
N ASP A 4 -14.27 6.39 -24.69
CA ASP A 4 -14.60 7.56 -23.89
C ASP A 4 -15.63 7.19 -22.82
N LEU A 5 -15.24 7.30 -21.55
CA LEU A 5 -16.08 6.98 -20.41
C LEU A 5 -17.34 7.86 -20.32
N ARG A 6 -17.31 9.07 -20.88
CA ARG A 6 -18.48 9.98 -20.90
C ARG A 6 -19.64 9.43 -21.70
N HIS A 7 -19.32 8.68 -22.77
CA HIS A 7 -20.31 8.10 -23.69
C HIS A 7 -20.50 6.60 -23.46
N SER A 8 -19.98 6.08 -22.34
CA SER A 8 -20.07 4.65 -22.03
C SER A 8 -21.50 4.21 -21.71
N ASP A 9 -21.82 2.98 -22.08
CA ASP A 9 -23.09 2.32 -21.72
C ASP A 9 -23.24 2.21 -20.20
N LEU A 10 -24.50 2.17 -19.73
CA LEU A 10 -24.83 2.06 -18.31
C LEU A 10 -24.14 0.85 -17.64
N ARG A 11 -23.98 -0.25 -18.35
CA ARG A 11 -23.27 -1.45 -17.87
C ARG A 11 -21.81 -1.17 -17.53
N VAL A 12 -21.13 -0.42 -18.39
CA VAL A 12 -19.72 -0.03 -18.17
C VAL A 12 -19.63 0.92 -17.00
N ARG A 13 -20.54 1.89 -16.87
CA ARG A 13 -20.57 2.82 -15.74
C ARG A 13 -20.73 2.08 -14.41
N TRP A 14 -21.66 1.12 -14.34
CA TRP A 14 -21.85 0.31 -13.14
C TRP A 14 -20.63 -0.56 -12.83
N LEU A 15 -20.06 -1.23 -13.83
CA LEU A 15 -18.87 -2.06 -13.65
C LEU A 15 -17.70 -1.24 -13.07
N VAL A 16 -17.40 -0.09 -13.67
CA VAL A 16 -16.33 0.80 -13.21
C VAL A 16 -16.62 1.33 -11.81
N THR A 17 -17.86 1.74 -11.53
CA THR A 17 -18.25 2.25 -10.20
C THR A 17 -18.08 1.18 -9.12
N LEU A 18 -18.56 -0.04 -9.36
CA LEU A 18 -18.44 -1.13 -8.40
C LEU A 18 -16.98 -1.54 -8.20
N LEU A 19 -16.18 -1.60 -9.27
CA LEU A 19 -14.75 -1.87 -9.16
C LEU A 19 -14.05 -0.81 -8.31
N LEU A 20 -14.29 0.47 -8.58
CA LEU A 20 -13.71 1.56 -7.81
C LEU A 20 -14.19 1.55 -6.35
N ALA A 21 -15.46 1.28 -6.09
CA ALA A 21 -15.97 1.18 -4.72
C ALA A 21 -15.31 0.03 -3.95
N THR A 22 -15.15 -1.14 -4.58
CA THR A 22 -14.50 -2.30 -3.96
C THR A 22 -13.01 -2.04 -3.69
N LEU A 23 -12.29 -1.46 -4.66
CA LEU A 23 -10.90 -1.07 -4.48
C LEU A 23 -10.76 0.02 -3.39
N GLY A 24 -11.66 0.99 -3.34
CA GLY A 24 -11.67 2.02 -2.30
C GLY A 24 -11.84 1.44 -0.90
N ALA A 25 -12.78 0.50 -0.73
CA ALA A 25 -12.92 -0.22 0.53
C ALA A 25 -11.66 -0.99 0.89
N SER A 26 -11.03 -1.68 -0.07
CA SER A 26 -9.76 -2.39 0.14
C SER A 26 -8.63 -1.44 0.57
N TYR A 27 -8.49 -0.28 -0.06
CA TYR A 27 -7.51 0.73 0.35
C TYR A 27 -7.76 1.27 1.77
N LEU A 28 -9.02 1.47 2.16
CA LEU A 28 -9.36 1.90 3.52
C LEU A 28 -8.98 0.85 4.56
N PHE A 29 -9.28 -0.43 4.31
CA PHE A 29 -8.86 -1.52 5.20
C PHE A 29 -7.34 -1.69 5.22
N GLY A 30 -6.66 -1.54 4.07
CA GLY A 30 -5.20 -1.54 4.00
C GLY A 30 -4.58 -0.40 4.80
N ALA A 31 -5.09 0.82 4.67
CA ALA A 31 -4.65 1.96 5.47
C ALA A 31 -4.89 1.75 6.97
N TRP A 32 -6.03 1.16 7.34
CA TRP A 32 -6.28 0.80 8.74
C TRP A 32 -5.25 -0.20 9.25
N MET A 33 -4.97 -1.26 8.49
CA MET A 33 -3.97 -2.26 8.84
C MET A 33 -2.57 -1.64 9.00
N VAL A 34 -2.16 -0.79 8.06
CA VAL A 34 -0.90 -0.03 8.17
C VAL A 34 -0.87 0.83 9.43
N GLY A 35 -1.97 1.51 9.75
CA GLY A 35 -2.09 2.34 10.96
C GLY A 35 -1.92 1.55 12.26
N LEU A 36 -2.42 0.30 12.29
CA LEU A 36 -2.32 -0.59 13.45
C LEU A 36 -0.91 -1.17 13.62
N TYR A 37 -0.29 -1.65 12.54
CA TYR A 37 0.94 -2.45 12.62
C TYR A 37 2.22 -1.68 12.29
N ALA A 38 2.24 -0.92 11.20
CA ALA A 38 3.44 -0.22 10.73
C ALA A 38 3.46 1.27 11.08
N GLY A 39 2.28 1.88 11.27
CA GLY A 39 2.11 3.32 11.50
C GLY A 39 2.42 4.17 10.27
N PHE A 40 2.04 5.46 10.33
CA PHE A 40 2.24 6.43 9.24
C PHE A 40 3.44 7.36 9.46
N SER A 41 4.38 6.98 10.33
CA SER A 41 5.59 7.76 10.57
C SER A 41 6.83 7.02 10.07
N THR A 42 7.81 7.77 9.57
CA THR A 42 9.09 7.22 9.11
C THR A 42 9.79 6.41 10.20
N GLN A 43 9.63 6.82 11.47
CA GLN A 43 10.23 6.14 12.60
C GLN A 43 9.61 4.76 12.84
N LYS A 44 8.28 4.65 12.81
CA LYS A 44 7.58 3.38 13.00
C LYS A 44 7.84 2.43 11.82
N VAL A 45 7.78 2.92 10.58
CA VAL A 45 8.13 2.14 9.39
C VAL A 45 9.59 1.65 9.45
N ALA A 46 10.50 2.52 9.90
CA ALA A 46 11.90 2.13 10.08
C ALA A 46 12.06 1.04 11.15
N GLN A 47 11.31 1.10 12.25
CA GLN A 47 11.32 0.06 13.29
C GLN A 47 10.77 -1.27 12.77
N THR A 48 9.71 -1.24 11.96
CA THR A 48 9.08 -2.44 11.39
C THR A 48 9.99 -3.17 10.40
N TYR A 49 10.72 -2.43 9.56
CA TYR A 49 11.49 -3.02 8.46
C TYR A 49 13.01 -2.98 8.64
N SER A 50 13.58 -2.37 9.69
CA SER A 50 15.04 -2.29 9.84
C SER A 50 15.63 -3.54 10.50
N ALA A 51 16.83 -3.92 10.07
CA ALA A 51 17.61 -5.00 10.72
C ALA A 51 17.97 -4.71 12.19
N ALA A 52 17.95 -3.44 12.61
CA ALA A 52 18.19 -3.06 14.01
C ALA A 52 17.08 -3.54 14.95
N GLY A 53 15.87 -3.77 14.46
CA GLY A 53 14.76 -4.35 15.23
C GLY A 53 15.05 -5.81 15.61
N GLU A 54 15.68 -6.59 14.73
CA GLU A 54 16.07 -7.99 15.01
C GLU A 54 17.06 -8.08 16.18
N ALA A 55 18.05 -7.19 16.21
CA ALA A 55 19.06 -7.18 17.27
C ALA A 55 18.47 -6.86 18.66
N SER A 56 17.40 -6.06 18.71
CA SER A 56 16.72 -5.74 19.96
C SER A 56 15.93 -6.91 20.53
N MET A 57 15.33 -7.74 19.68
CA MET A 57 14.59 -8.93 20.12
C MET A 57 15.51 -10.06 20.58
N THR A 58 16.65 -10.27 19.91
CA THR A 58 17.62 -11.31 20.32
C THR A 58 18.32 -10.98 21.63
N MET A 59 18.44 -9.71 22.01
CA MET A 59 18.98 -9.31 23.32
C MET A 59 17.99 -9.44 24.49
N GLN A 60 16.69 -9.60 24.21
CA GLN A 60 15.65 -9.78 25.25
C GLN A 60 15.33 -11.24 25.55
N MET A 61 15.96 -12.22 24.90
CA MET A 61 15.88 -13.61 25.35
C MET A 61 16.66 -13.76 26.63
N PRO A 62 16.03 -14.10 27.79
CA PRO A 62 16.75 -14.44 28.97
C PRO A 62 17.61 -15.68 28.69
N PRO A 63 18.84 -15.80 29.27
CA PRO A 63 19.58 -17.03 29.15
C PRO A 63 18.72 -18.16 29.73
N GLU A 64 18.56 -19.23 28.95
CA GLU A 64 17.92 -20.47 29.38
C GLU A 64 18.54 -20.96 30.68
N THR A 65 17.98 -20.62 31.80
CA THR A 65 18.00 -21.35 33.06
C THR A 65 17.34 -20.51 34.14
N THR A 66 16.03 -20.65 34.31
CA THR A 66 15.43 -20.72 35.65
C THR A 66 13.94 -21.00 35.54
N MET A 67 13.49 -21.92 36.31
CA MET A 67 12.12 -22.42 36.44
C MET A 67 11.06 -21.34 36.40
N VAL A 68 10.04 -21.67 35.59
CA VAL A 68 8.73 -21.10 35.47
C VAL A 68 8.19 -20.58 36.80
N THR A 69 8.23 -19.27 36.98
CA THR A 69 7.21 -18.59 37.77
C THR A 69 6.37 -17.84 36.75
N GLU A 70 5.19 -18.36 36.49
CA GLU A 70 4.18 -17.71 35.62
C GLU A 70 3.86 -16.32 36.18
N ARG A 71 4.57 -15.32 35.69
CA ARG A 71 4.19 -13.94 35.92
C ARG A 71 3.00 -13.69 34.97
N PRO A 72 1.84 -13.25 35.43
CA PRO A 72 0.74 -12.91 34.54
C PRO A 72 1.20 -11.80 33.60
N VAL A 73 1.31 -12.13 32.30
CA VAL A 73 1.62 -11.15 31.25
C VAL A 73 0.50 -10.13 31.25
N SER A 74 0.83 -8.87 31.50
CA SER A 74 -0.20 -7.83 31.52
C SER A 74 -0.74 -7.60 30.11
N MET A 75 -2.06 -7.33 29.98
CA MET A 75 -2.67 -7.01 28.70
C MET A 75 -2.01 -5.80 28.00
N ALA A 76 -1.31 -4.94 28.73
CA ALA A 76 -0.53 -3.82 28.20
C ALA A 76 0.76 -4.30 27.49
N GLU A 77 1.39 -5.38 27.96
CA GLU A 77 2.58 -5.94 27.31
C GLU A 77 2.26 -6.69 26.01
N MET A 78 1.05 -7.24 25.87
CA MET A 78 0.58 -7.85 24.61
C MET A 78 0.24 -6.81 23.52
N GLY A 79 0.07 -5.54 23.88
CA GLY A 79 -0.23 -4.45 22.92
C GLY A 79 1.00 -3.81 22.29
N GLU A 80 2.20 -4.09 22.76
CA GLU A 80 3.47 -3.53 22.28
C GLU A 80 4.39 -4.55 21.58
N GLU A 81 3.90 -5.72 21.19
CA GLU A 81 4.66 -6.55 20.27
C GLU A 81 4.89 -5.79 18.97
N GLN A 82 6.05 -5.17 18.86
CA GLN A 82 6.51 -4.51 17.64
C GLN A 82 6.57 -5.57 16.56
N HIS A 83 5.66 -5.48 15.61
CA HIS A 83 5.63 -6.36 14.44
C HIS A 83 6.89 -6.08 13.61
N HIS A 84 7.88 -6.93 13.80
CA HIS A 84 9.13 -6.88 13.04
C HIS A 84 9.00 -7.80 11.83
N VAL A 85 9.33 -7.28 10.64
CA VAL A 85 9.26 -8.03 9.38
C VAL A 85 10.62 -8.63 9.09
N ASP A 86 10.72 -9.96 9.21
CA ASP A 86 11.90 -10.72 8.83
C ASP A 86 12.11 -10.71 7.31
N LEU A 87 13.32 -11.08 6.86
CA LEU A 87 13.66 -11.10 5.45
C LEU A 87 12.76 -12.07 4.66
N ASP A 88 12.49 -13.25 5.22
CA ASP A 88 11.65 -14.26 4.60
C ASP A 88 10.21 -13.78 4.45
N LEU A 89 9.68 -13.08 5.46
CA LEU A 89 8.36 -12.48 5.41
C LEU A 89 8.32 -11.35 4.37
N LEU A 90 9.38 -10.54 4.25
CA LEU A 90 9.47 -9.48 3.25
C LEU A 90 9.52 -10.05 1.82
N VAL A 91 10.22 -11.16 1.61
CA VAL A 91 10.23 -11.88 0.31
C VAL A 91 8.83 -12.38 -0.02
N GLN A 92 8.18 -13.04 0.95
CA GLN A 92 6.82 -13.58 0.78
C GLN A 92 5.82 -12.46 0.50
N ASP A 93 5.87 -11.38 1.23
CA ASP A 93 4.99 -10.21 1.07
C ASP A 93 5.17 -9.59 -0.32
N THR A 94 6.41 -9.39 -0.74
CA THR A 94 6.73 -8.89 -2.08
C THR A 94 6.20 -9.83 -3.17
N HIS A 95 6.39 -11.15 -3.02
CA HIS A 95 5.94 -12.14 -3.99
C HIS A 95 4.42 -12.15 -4.17
N VAL A 96 3.68 -11.99 -3.08
CA VAL A 96 2.21 -11.99 -3.09
C VAL A 96 1.64 -10.67 -3.60
N HIS A 97 2.16 -9.54 -3.12
CA HIS A 97 1.55 -8.23 -3.37
C HIS A 97 1.96 -7.62 -4.71
N MET A 98 3.18 -7.86 -5.21
CA MET A 98 3.63 -7.28 -6.48
C MET A 98 2.72 -7.65 -7.68
N PRO A 99 2.36 -8.92 -7.91
CA PRO A 99 1.43 -9.26 -8.98
C PRO A 99 0.04 -8.66 -8.78
N MET A 100 -0.45 -8.59 -7.52
CA MET A 100 -1.74 -7.99 -7.21
C MET A 100 -1.76 -6.50 -7.53
N TYR A 101 -0.72 -5.77 -7.15
CA TYR A 101 -0.59 -4.34 -7.48
C TYR A 101 -0.46 -4.10 -8.98
N ALA A 102 0.22 -4.98 -9.71
CA ALA A 102 0.28 -4.87 -11.17
C ALA A 102 -1.10 -5.01 -11.81
N VAL A 103 -1.94 -5.94 -11.34
CA VAL A 103 -3.32 -6.11 -11.82
C VAL A 103 -4.18 -4.89 -11.46
N ILE A 104 -4.09 -4.39 -10.22
CA ILE A 104 -4.80 -3.18 -9.80
C ILE A 104 -4.39 -1.99 -10.65
N ALA A 105 -3.08 -1.78 -10.85
CA ALA A 105 -2.55 -0.69 -11.68
C ALA A 105 -3.03 -0.83 -13.14
N ALA A 106 -3.10 -2.04 -13.69
CA ALA A 106 -3.62 -2.29 -15.03
C ALA A 106 -5.12 -1.95 -15.12
N CYS A 107 -5.93 -2.37 -14.16
CA CYS A 107 -7.37 -2.04 -14.12
C CYS A 107 -7.60 -0.51 -14.03
N LEU A 108 -6.89 0.16 -13.12
CA LEU A 108 -6.97 1.62 -12.99
C LEU A 108 -6.41 2.34 -14.22
N GLY A 109 -5.34 1.80 -14.82
CA GLY A 109 -4.75 2.29 -16.07
C GLY A 109 -5.71 2.20 -17.24
N LEU A 110 -6.44 1.08 -17.37
CA LEU A 110 -7.50 0.94 -18.38
C LEU A 110 -8.59 1.98 -18.19
N ILE A 111 -9.03 2.23 -16.95
CA ILE A 111 -9.98 3.32 -16.66
C ILE A 111 -9.38 4.67 -17.05
N ALA A 112 -8.12 4.94 -16.71
CA ALA A 112 -7.43 6.19 -17.02
C ALA A 112 -7.31 6.44 -18.55
N LEU A 113 -7.19 5.39 -19.36
CA LEU A 113 -7.21 5.50 -20.83
C LEU A 113 -8.56 5.97 -21.39
N GLY A 114 -9.66 5.71 -20.68
CA GLY A 114 -11.01 6.15 -21.04
C GLY A 114 -11.36 7.55 -20.54
N LEU A 115 -10.50 8.18 -19.72
CA LEU A 115 -10.73 9.52 -19.21
C LEU A 115 -10.51 10.58 -20.31
N ALA A 116 -11.41 11.56 -20.37
CA ALA A 116 -11.27 12.70 -21.26
C ALA A 116 -10.31 13.76 -20.67
N ILE A 117 -9.04 13.40 -20.60
CA ILE A 117 -7.93 14.24 -20.14
C ILE A 117 -6.84 14.32 -21.22
N PRO A 118 -5.94 15.31 -21.17
CA PRO A 118 -4.83 15.41 -22.12
C PRO A 118 -3.96 14.15 -22.09
N ARG A 119 -3.41 13.77 -23.25
CA ARG A 119 -2.61 12.55 -23.39
C ARG A 119 -1.45 12.46 -22.40
N TRP A 120 -0.74 13.58 -22.18
CA TRP A 120 0.36 13.62 -21.23
C TRP A 120 -0.10 13.33 -19.79
N ALA A 121 -1.28 13.87 -19.39
CA ALA A 121 -1.83 13.62 -18.05
C ALA A 121 -2.25 12.15 -17.87
N SER A 122 -2.84 11.53 -18.90
CA SER A 122 -3.16 10.10 -18.88
C SER A 122 -1.90 9.25 -18.77
N LEU A 123 -0.85 9.55 -19.54
CA LEU A 123 0.43 8.83 -19.46
C LEU A 123 1.10 9.00 -18.10
N SER A 124 1.12 10.21 -17.55
CA SER A 124 1.68 10.47 -16.21
C SER A 124 0.91 9.73 -15.12
N LEU A 125 -0.42 9.69 -15.23
CA LEU A 125 -1.26 8.98 -14.27
C LEU A 125 -1.02 7.46 -14.33
N ILE A 126 -0.94 6.88 -15.54
CA ILE A 126 -0.62 5.47 -15.71
C ILE A 126 0.79 5.17 -15.16
N ALA A 127 1.78 6.01 -15.50
CA ALA A 127 3.13 5.86 -14.97
C ALA A 127 3.16 5.90 -13.43
N LEU A 128 2.39 6.81 -12.81
CA LEU A 128 2.25 6.90 -11.36
C LEU A 128 1.69 5.60 -10.76
N LEU A 129 0.60 5.08 -11.36
CA LEU A 129 -0.05 3.84 -10.87
C LEU A 129 0.88 2.64 -10.86
N PHE A 130 1.78 2.53 -11.84
CA PHE A 130 2.77 1.45 -11.90
C PHE A 130 4.03 1.74 -11.09
N ALA A 131 4.51 2.99 -11.03
CA ALA A 131 5.73 3.32 -10.31
C ALA A 131 5.55 3.35 -8.79
N ALA A 132 4.36 3.72 -8.29
CA ALA A 132 4.11 3.85 -6.87
C ALA A 132 4.34 2.54 -6.07
N PRO A 133 3.83 1.36 -6.50
CA PRO A 133 4.15 0.10 -5.84
C PRO A 133 5.65 -0.25 -5.85
N TRP A 134 6.36 0.05 -6.94
CA TRP A 134 7.81 -0.15 -7.00
C TRP A 134 8.55 0.72 -5.99
N LEU A 135 8.12 1.97 -5.80
CA LEU A 135 8.70 2.85 -4.77
C LEU A 135 8.44 2.31 -3.37
N ASP A 136 7.24 1.82 -3.10
CA ASP A 136 6.88 1.24 -1.82
C ASP A 136 7.77 0.04 -1.48
N PHE A 137 7.82 -0.97 -2.35
CA PHE A 137 8.66 -2.15 -2.14
C PHE A 137 10.15 -1.80 -2.12
N ALA A 138 10.63 -0.96 -3.03
CA ALA A 138 12.03 -0.54 -3.00
C ALA A 138 12.38 0.15 -1.66
N GLY A 139 11.45 0.96 -1.13
CA GLY A 139 11.60 1.58 0.18
C GLY A 139 11.71 0.55 1.31
N MET A 140 10.84 -0.46 1.34
CA MET A 140 10.88 -1.54 2.34
C MET A 140 12.20 -2.32 2.26
N TRP A 141 12.61 -2.76 1.06
CA TRP A 141 13.87 -3.46 0.84
C TRP A 141 15.09 -2.63 1.20
N LEU A 142 15.13 -1.37 0.81
CA LEU A 142 16.23 -0.47 1.16
C LEU A 142 16.27 -0.17 2.68
N THR A 143 15.11 -0.08 3.33
CA THR A 143 15.03 0.08 4.79
C THR A 143 15.61 -1.13 5.49
N LYS A 144 15.33 -2.35 5.01
CA LYS A 144 15.82 -3.61 5.56
C LYS A 144 17.32 -3.78 5.32
N LEU A 145 17.79 -3.60 4.08
CA LEU A 145 19.13 -3.99 3.67
C LEU A 145 20.17 -2.87 3.77
N ALA A 146 19.78 -1.60 3.65
CA ALA A 146 20.71 -0.50 3.57
C ALA A 146 20.63 0.45 4.78
N SER A 147 19.48 1.08 5.04
CA SER A 147 19.35 2.04 6.14
C SER A 147 17.89 2.35 6.48
N PRO A 148 17.57 2.54 7.78
CA PRO A 148 16.25 3.00 8.23
C PRO A 148 15.76 4.32 7.61
N ARG A 149 16.68 5.13 7.08
CA ARG A 149 16.35 6.40 6.42
C ARG A 149 15.49 6.23 5.16
N PHE A 150 15.54 5.05 4.53
CA PHE A 150 14.74 4.74 3.35
C PHE A 150 13.26 4.48 3.64
N ALA A 151 12.85 4.40 4.91
CA ALA A 151 11.44 4.33 5.31
C ALA A 151 10.57 5.46 4.73
N ILE A 152 11.16 6.62 4.42
CA ILE A 152 10.46 7.71 3.74
C ILE A 152 10.04 7.34 2.31
N VAL A 153 10.82 6.50 1.63
CA VAL A 153 10.51 6.05 0.26
C VAL A 153 9.30 5.11 0.27
N THR A 154 9.21 4.20 1.25
CA THR A 154 8.03 3.37 1.50
C THR A 154 6.78 4.22 1.70
N LEU A 155 6.85 5.19 2.61
CA LEU A 155 5.72 6.09 2.85
C LEU A 155 5.33 6.88 1.60
N ALA A 156 6.29 7.39 0.84
CA ALA A 156 6.03 8.11 -0.40
C ALA A 156 5.36 7.21 -1.45
N GLY A 157 5.77 5.94 -1.57
CA GLY A 157 5.15 4.93 -2.43
C GLY A 157 3.70 4.67 -2.04
N GLY A 158 3.44 4.42 -0.76
CA GLY A 158 2.08 4.21 -0.25
C GLY A 158 1.15 5.40 -0.48
N TRP A 159 1.61 6.63 -0.21
CA TRP A 159 0.85 7.84 -0.50
C TRP A 159 0.63 8.06 -1.99
N ALA A 160 1.63 7.77 -2.84
CA ALA A 160 1.49 7.88 -4.28
C ALA A 160 0.44 6.91 -4.85
N MET A 161 0.35 5.68 -4.31
CA MET A 161 -0.73 4.73 -4.65
C MET A 161 -2.10 5.29 -4.28
N ALA A 162 -2.27 5.81 -3.07
CA ALA A 162 -3.53 6.39 -2.61
C ALA A 162 -3.95 7.59 -3.48
N VAL A 163 -3.03 8.51 -3.78
CA VAL A 163 -3.28 9.68 -4.64
C VAL A 163 -3.65 9.25 -6.06
N GLY A 164 -2.92 8.29 -6.64
CA GLY A 164 -3.22 7.76 -7.97
C GLY A 164 -4.63 7.17 -8.05
N TYR A 165 -5.02 6.36 -7.06
CA TYR A 165 -6.37 5.83 -6.95
C TYR A 165 -7.43 6.93 -6.86
N VAL A 166 -7.26 7.89 -5.93
CA VAL A 166 -8.24 8.97 -5.72
C VAL A 166 -8.44 9.81 -6.98
N ILE A 167 -7.36 10.12 -7.71
CA ILE A 167 -7.46 10.87 -8.96
C ILE A 167 -8.27 10.09 -10.00
N VAL A 168 -7.97 8.80 -10.21
CA VAL A 168 -8.72 7.96 -11.17
C VAL A 168 -10.19 7.86 -10.76
N ALA A 169 -10.45 7.55 -9.49
CA ALA A 169 -11.80 7.37 -8.97
C ALA A 169 -12.64 8.66 -9.09
N ALA A 170 -12.08 9.80 -8.68
CA ALA A 170 -12.78 11.09 -8.76
C ALA A 170 -13.07 11.48 -10.20
N LEU A 171 -12.07 11.40 -11.10
CA LEU A 171 -12.24 11.78 -12.50
C LEU A 171 -13.20 10.85 -13.24
N ALA A 172 -13.09 9.54 -13.03
CA ALA A 172 -13.97 8.56 -13.66
C ALA A 172 -15.42 8.76 -13.22
N THR A 173 -15.65 8.84 -11.90
CA THR A 173 -16.97 9.05 -11.34
C THR A 173 -17.59 10.38 -11.82
N TYR A 174 -16.80 11.46 -11.78
CA TYR A 174 -17.25 12.76 -12.27
C TYR A 174 -17.63 12.71 -13.75
N GLN A 175 -16.79 12.12 -14.60
CA GLN A 175 -17.04 12.07 -16.05
C GLN A 175 -18.21 11.16 -16.43
N MET A 176 -18.42 10.06 -15.71
CA MET A 176 -19.51 9.13 -16.00
C MET A 176 -20.89 9.61 -15.54
N TRP A 177 -20.96 10.29 -14.37
CA TRP A 177 -22.23 10.58 -13.72
C TRP A 177 -22.66 12.05 -13.75
N TRP A 178 -21.71 13.00 -13.74
CA TRP A 178 -22.03 14.42 -13.64
C TRP A 178 -21.74 15.23 -14.90
N ARG A 179 -20.77 14.83 -15.70
CA ARG A 179 -20.46 15.55 -16.93
C ARG A 179 -21.41 15.08 -18.03
N LYS A 180 -22.41 15.91 -18.37
CA LYS A 180 -23.28 15.66 -19.54
C LYS A 180 -22.43 15.60 -20.81
N PRO A 181 -22.79 14.75 -21.78
CA PRO A 181 -22.16 14.67 -23.09
C PRO A 181 -22.19 15.96 -23.86
#